data_72682344ce476579094d621c198cbdb5
#
_entry.id   72682344ce476579094d621c198cbdb5
#
_cell.length_a   1.000
_cell.length_b   1.000
_cell.length_c   1.000
_cell.angle_alpha   90.00
_cell.angle_beta   90.00
_cell.angle_gamma   90.00
#
_symmetry.space_group_name_H-M   'P 1'
#
loop_
_entity.id
_entity.type
_entity.pdbx_description
1 polymer ?
#
loop_
_entity_poly.entity_id
_entity_poly.type
_entity_poly.pdbx_seq_one_letter_code
_entity_poly.pdbx_strand_id
1 'polypeptide(L)'
;MKKLFFVLSFSFFINSNGQTNQELVYFESANPFSLSDIINDLENQEKQIVFGKLTIPVDSLNPNKKYPLIIGVAGSLGWRKHHLDYMKMYQKEGFATFELNSFK
;
A
#
# COMPACT_ATOMS: atom_id res chain seq x y z
N MET A 1 -51.37 7.82 4.52
CA MET A 1 -50.87 6.83 4.58
C MET A 1 -49.80 6.50 3.78
N LYS A 2 -49.30 6.54 3.17
CA LYS A 2 -48.41 6.30 2.28
C LYS A 2 -47.24 6.98 2.50
N LYS A 3 -46.72 7.26 3.56
CA LYS A 3 -45.66 7.98 3.61
C LYS A 3 -44.62 7.26 4.27
N LEU A 4 -44.38 6.12 4.13
CA LEU A 4 -43.38 5.55 4.77
C LEU A 4 -42.30 5.13 4.00
N PHE A 5 -42.14 5.49 2.83
CA PHE A 5 -41.16 4.90 2.13
C PHE A 5 -39.95 5.60 2.15
N PHE A 6 -39.72 6.68 2.75
CA PHE A 6 -38.54 7.30 2.59
C PHE A 6 -37.54 6.84 3.50
N VAL A 7 -37.73 6.02 4.38
CA VAL A 7 -36.77 5.64 5.34
C VAL A 7 -35.64 4.82 4.82
N LEU A 8 -35.82 4.20 3.72
CA LEU A 8 -34.82 3.31 3.23
C LEU A 8 -33.60 3.95 2.72
N SER A 9 -33.64 5.17 2.44
CA SER A 9 -32.54 5.78 1.76
C SER A 9 -31.35 6.03 2.63
N PHE A 10 -31.48 5.84 3.94
CA PHE A 10 -30.35 6.15 4.72
C PHE A 10 -29.31 5.14 4.79
N SER A 11 -29.62 3.94 4.54
CA SER A 11 -28.66 2.89 4.76
C SER A 11 -27.46 2.95 3.87
N PHE A 12 -27.53 3.72 2.81
CA PHE A 12 -26.42 3.74 1.93
C PHE A 12 -25.29 4.55 2.40
N PHE A 13 -25.52 5.49 3.28
CA PHE A 13 -24.45 6.37 3.63
C PHE A 13 -23.48 5.77 4.58
N ILE A 14 -23.82 4.66 5.17
CA ILE A 14 -22.99 4.10 6.18
C ILE A 14 -21.73 3.48 5.62
N ASN A 15 -21.73 3.19 4.36
CA ASN A 15 -20.62 2.46 3.78
C ASN A 15 -19.61 3.33 3.09
N SER A 16 -19.59 4.58 3.37
CA SER A 16 -18.65 5.44 2.68
C SER A 16 -17.29 5.47 3.33
N ASN A 17 -17.01 4.60 4.27
CA ASN A 17 -15.79 4.68 4.99
C ASN A 17 -14.69 3.91 4.34
N GLY A 18 -13.88 4.58 3.63
CA GLY A 18 -12.53 4.16 3.44
C GLY A 18 -12.28 2.80 2.82
N GLN A 19 -12.84 2.52 1.68
CA GLN A 19 -12.46 1.32 0.97
C GLN A 19 -11.08 1.48 0.39
N THR A 20 -10.32 0.40 0.37
CA THR A 20 -8.99 0.36 -0.23
C THR A 20 -8.87 -0.88 -1.08
N ASN A 21 -8.06 -0.79 -2.13
CA ASN A 21 -7.64 -1.94 -2.92
C ASN A 21 -6.23 -2.30 -2.51
N GLN A 22 -6.01 -3.58 -2.28
CA GLN A 22 -4.69 -4.09 -1.89
C GLN A 22 -4.23 -5.13 -2.89
N GLU A 23 -2.95 -5.06 -3.26
CA GLU A 23 -2.36 -6.09 -4.10
C GLU A 23 -0.90 -6.30 -3.71
N LEU A 24 -0.40 -7.49 -3.96
CA LEU A 24 1.02 -7.79 -3.79
C LEU A 24 1.72 -7.57 -5.11
N VAL A 25 2.77 -6.79 -5.08
CA VAL A 25 3.57 -6.46 -6.26
C VAL A 25 4.93 -7.13 -6.08
N TYR A 26 5.30 -8.00 -7.01
CA TYR A 26 6.57 -8.72 -6.98
C TYR A 26 7.51 -8.13 -8.02
N PHE A 27 8.77 -8.03 -7.69
CA PHE A 27 9.77 -7.52 -8.64
C PHE A 27 11.14 -8.07 -8.31
N GLU A 28 12.02 -8.05 -9.30
CA GLU A 28 13.39 -8.47 -9.12
C GLU A 28 14.23 -7.36 -8.49
N SER A 29 15.10 -7.75 -7.60
CA SER A 29 16.06 -6.84 -6.98
C SER A 29 17.43 -7.53 -6.96
N ALA A 30 18.49 -6.78 -7.14
CA ALA A 30 19.84 -7.29 -6.96
C ALA A 30 20.10 -7.54 -5.46
N ASN A 31 20.97 -8.50 -5.17
CA ASN A 31 21.33 -8.83 -3.81
C ASN A 31 22.84 -8.66 -3.62
N PRO A 32 23.36 -7.42 -3.67
CA PRO A 32 24.80 -7.19 -3.54
C PRO A 32 25.27 -7.44 -2.12
N PHE A 33 26.48 -7.95 -2.00
CA PHE A 33 27.07 -8.22 -0.70
C PHE A 33 27.79 -7.01 -0.12
N SER A 34 28.32 -6.15 -0.98
CA SER A 34 29.13 -5.02 -0.56
C SER A 34 28.77 -3.73 -1.30
N LEU A 35 29.23 -2.63 -0.75
CA LEU A 35 29.08 -1.34 -1.41
C LEU A 35 29.83 -1.32 -2.75
N SER A 36 30.94 -2.01 -2.86
CA SER A 36 31.69 -2.12 -4.10
C SER A 36 30.85 -2.80 -5.19
N ASP A 37 30.09 -3.82 -4.82
CA ASP A 37 29.21 -4.51 -5.76
C ASP A 37 28.12 -3.58 -6.27
N ILE A 38 27.63 -2.72 -5.40
CA ILE A 38 26.60 -1.76 -5.80
C ILE A 38 27.15 -0.74 -6.80
N ILE A 39 28.37 -0.26 -6.54
CA ILE A 39 28.95 0.80 -7.35
C ILE A 39 29.48 0.28 -8.68
N ASN A 40 30.12 -0.88 -8.66
CA ASN A 40 30.90 -1.33 -9.79
C ASN A 40 30.30 -2.49 -10.58
N ASP A 41 29.38 -3.24 -10.01
CA ASP A 41 28.94 -4.50 -10.60
C ASP A 41 27.50 -4.87 -10.23
N LEU A 42 26.64 -3.91 -10.07
CA LEU A 42 25.26 -4.16 -9.64
C LEU A 42 24.49 -5.05 -10.61
N GLU A 43 24.76 -4.90 -11.90
CA GLU A 43 24.01 -5.63 -12.93
C GLU A 43 24.30 -7.13 -12.91
N ASN A 44 25.45 -7.54 -12.45
CA ASN A 44 25.85 -8.94 -12.41
C ASN A 44 25.58 -9.61 -11.07
N GLN A 45 25.04 -8.88 -10.12
CA GLN A 45 24.72 -9.45 -8.83
C GLN A 45 23.57 -10.43 -8.90
N GLU A 46 23.56 -11.37 -7.97
CA GLU A 46 22.48 -12.33 -7.86
C GLU A 46 21.14 -11.60 -7.74
N LYS A 47 20.14 -12.08 -8.46
CA LYS A 47 18.80 -11.51 -8.41
C LYS A 47 17.96 -12.26 -7.40
N GLN A 48 17.13 -11.52 -6.69
CA GLN A 48 16.14 -12.07 -5.79
C GLN A 48 14.80 -11.44 -6.08
N ILE A 49 13.74 -12.18 -5.79
CA ILE A 49 12.39 -11.64 -5.91
C ILE A 49 12.01 -11.05 -4.57
N VAL A 50 11.65 -9.80 -4.57
CA VAL A 50 11.11 -9.10 -3.40
C VAL A 50 9.69 -8.68 -3.72
N PHE A 51 8.95 -8.30 -2.70
CA PHE A 51 7.58 -7.89 -2.92
C PHE A 51 7.21 -6.76 -1.97
N GLY A 52 6.12 -6.10 -2.31
CA GLY A 52 5.52 -5.11 -1.42
C GLY A 52 4.02 -5.19 -1.50
N LYS A 53 3.36 -4.74 -0.47
CA LYS A 53 1.91 -4.64 -0.45
C LYS A 53 1.52 -3.21 -0.80
N LEU A 54 0.88 -3.05 -1.94
CA LEU A 54 0.36 -1.76 -2.39
C LEU A 54 -1.08 -1.61 -1.92
N THR A 55 -1.37 -0.52 -1.25
CA THR A 55 -2.73 -0.20 -0.82
C THR A 55 -3.10 1.16 -1.40
N ILE A 56 -4.17 1.18 -2.16
CA ILE A 56 -4.65 2.39 -2.83
C ILE A 56 -6.05 2.71 -2.32
N PRO A 57 -6.32 3.95 -1.87
CA PRO A 57 -7.68 4.34 -1.54
C PRO A 57 -8.58 4.25 -2.76
N VAL A 58 -9.85 3.93 -2.55
CA VAL A 58 -10.81 3.83 -3.63
C VAL A 58 -11.73 5.02 -3.58
N ASP A 59 -11.82 5.72 -4.70
CA ASP A 59 -12.81 6.79 -4.86
C ASP A 59 -13.71 6.41 -6.04
N SER A 60 -14.90 5.96 -5.76
CA SER A 60 -15.82 5.50 -6.79
C SER A 60 -16.31 6.62 -7.70
N LEU A 61 -16.22 7.87 -7.24
CA LEU A 61 -16.62 9.02 -8.05
C LEU A 61 -15.51 9.45 -9.00
N ASN A 62 -14.27 9.10 -8.70
CA ASN A 62 -13.13 9.46 -9.51
C ASN A 62 -12.22 8.26 -9.72
N PRO A 63 -12.62 7.30 -10.57
CA PRO A 63 -11.87 6.06 -10.72
C PRO A 63 -10.47 6.23 -11.28
N ASN A 64 -10.21 7.35 -11.94
CA ASN A 64 -8.88 7.62 -12.50
C ASN A 64 -8.04 8.56 -11.63
N LYS A 65 -8.47 8.80 -10.41
CA LYS A 65 -7.73 9.67 -9.51
C LYS A 65 -6.38 9.08 -9.18
N LYS A 66 -5.36 9.92 -9.18
CA LYS A 66 -4.01 9.56 -8.78
C LYS A 66 -3.79 9.98 -7.34
N TYR A 67 -3.07 9.15 -6.61
CA TYR A 67 -2.79 9.39 -5.20
C TYR A 67 -1.30 9.52 -4.98
N PRO A 68 -0.86 10.41 -4.11
CA PRO A 68 0.55 10.42 -3.73
C PRO A 68 0.88 9.12 -2.99
N LEU A 69 2.07 8.61 -3.22
CA LEU A 69 2.49 7.32 -2.70
C LEU A 69 3.51 7.50 -1.58
N ILE A 70 3.27 6.80 -0.48
CA ILE A 70 4.24 6.68 0.59
C ILE A 70 4.81 5.27 0.57
N ILE A 71 6.12 5.16 0.45
CA ILE A 71 6.81 3.88 0.48
C ILE A 71 7.38 3.71 1.88
N GLY A 72 6.98 2.64 2.54
CA GLY A 72 7.50 2.29 3.85
C GLY A 72 8.49 1.15 3.75
N VAL A 73 9.59 1.28 4.47
CA VAL A 73 10.62 0.26 4.54
C VAL A 73 10.81 -0.09 6.00
N ALA A 74 10.61 -1.34 6.33
CA ALA A 74 10.79 -1.78 7.71
C ALA A 74 12.27 -1.87 8.06
N GLY A 75 12.58 -1.76 9.33
CA GLY A 75 13.94 -1.99 9.82
C GLY A 75 14.29 -3.49 9.81
N SER A 76 15.45 -3.82 10.32
CA SER A 76 15.99 -5.19 10.28
C SER A 76 15.12 -6.23 11.00
N LEU A 77 14.23 -5.79 11.87
CA LEU A 77 13.32 -6.69 12.59
C LEU A 77 11.99 -6.87 11.86
N GLY A 78 11.84 -6.30 10.65
CA GLY A 78 10.63 -6.44 9.85
C GLY A 78 9.50 -5.52 10.27
N TRP A 79 8.35 -5.74 9.67
CA TRP A 79 7.17 -4.92 9.93
C TRP A 79 6.58 -5.26 11.29
N ARG A 80 6.28 -4.22 12.04
CA ARG A 80 5.67 -4.33 13.37
C ARG A 80 4.36 -3.58 13.41
N LYS A 81 3.55 -3.83 14.43
CA LYS A 81 2.22 -3.24 14.54
C LYS A 81 2.23 -1.72 14.40
N HIS A 82 3.16 -1.06 15.07
CA HIS A 82 3.19 0.41 15.01
C HIS A 82 3.50 0.95 13.60
N HIS A 83 4.31 0.24 12.83
CA HIS A 83 4.57 0.62 11.44
C HIS A 83 3.29 0.52 10.61
N LEU A 84 2.54 -0.57 10.81
CA LEU A 84 1.28 -0.78 10.09
C LEU A 84 0.23 0.25 10.50
N ASP A 85 0.23 0.66 11.75
CA ASP A 85 -0.69 1.69 12.22
C ASP A 85 -0.39 3.04 11.55
N TYR A 86 0.88 3.38 11.33
CA TYR A 86 1.25 4.57 10.57
C TYR A 86 0.79 4.47 9.12
N MET A 87 0.95 3.31 8.48
CA MET A 87 0.48 3.12 7.12
C MET A 87 -1.03 3.33 7.00
N LYS A 88 -1.80 2.82 7.96
CA LYS A 88 -3.24 3.02 8.00
C LYS A 88 -3.60 4.49 8.19
N MET A 89 -2.83 5.21 8.99
CA MET A 89 -3.05 6.62 9.20
C MET A 89 -2.87 7.39 7.88
N TYR A 90 -1.82 7.11 7.13
CA TYR A 90 -1.60 7.73 5.84
C TYR A 90 -2.71 7.41 4.83
N GLN A 91 -3.18 6.16 4.82
CA GLN A 91 -4.28 5.77 3.95
C GLN A 91 -5.55 6.56 4.25
N LYS A 92 -5.83 6.82 5.52
CA LYS A 92 -6.98 7.63 5.91
C LYS A 92 -6.85 9.08 5.45
N GLU A 93 -5.63 9.56 5.32
CA GLU A 93 -5.37 10.91 4.84
C GLU A 93 -5.36 11.00 3.30
N GLY A 94 -5.63 9.89 2.62
CA GLY A 94 -5.73 9.90 1.17
C GLY A 94 -4.47 9.53 0.41
N PHE A 95 -3.48 8.93 1.09
CA PHE A 95 -2.27 8.48 0.42
C PHE A 95 -2.39 7.02 0.02
N ALA A 96 -1.81 6.65 -1.10
CA ALA A 96 -1.50 5.27 -1.38
C ALA A 96 -0.25 4.88 -0.58
N THR A 97 -0.15 3.64 -0.16
CA THR A 97 1.00 3.16 0.61
C THR A 97 1.57 1.90 -0.02
N PHE A 98 2.89 1.75 0.07
CA PHE A 98 3.58 0.56 -0.39
C PHE A 98 4.47 0.05 0.75
N GLU A 99 4.11 -1.09 1.29
CA GLU A 99 4.86 -1.72 2.38
C GLU A 99 5.86 -2.68 1.77
N LEU A 100 7.10 -2.24 1.65
CA LEU A 100 8.16 -3.03 1.02
C LEU A 100 8.63 -4.13 1.97
N ASN A 101 8.69 -5.34 1.45
CA ASN A 101 9.25 -6.49 2.16
C ASN A 101 10.51 -6.94 1.45
N SER A 102 11.63 -6.47 1.96
CA SER A 102 12.95 -6.81 1.41
C SER A 102 13.68 -7.86 2.24
N PHE A 103 13.16 -8.19 3.39
CA PHE A 103 13.74 -9.25 4.22
C PHE A 103 12.83 -10.46 4.17
N LYS A 104 13.43 -11.62 4.01
CA LYS A 104 12.71 -12.89 4.05
C LYS A 104 12.73 -13.47 5.45
#